data_3421ba3f077dbf879b4570fc0833f84f
#
_entry.id   3421ba3f077dbf879b4570fc0833f84f
#
_cell.length_a   1.000
_cell.length_b   1.000
_cell.length_c   1.000
_cell.angle_alpha   90.00
_cell.angle_beta   90.00
_cell.angle_gamma   90.00
#
_symmetry.space_group_name_H-M   'P 1'
#
loop_
_entity.id
_entity.type
_entity.pdbx_description
1 polymer ?
#
loop_
_entity_poly.entity_id
_entity_poly.type
_entity_poly.pdbx_seq_one_letter_code
_entity_poly.pdbx_strand_id
1 'polypeptide(L)'
;MSTKNNKPKNEKNQYHHLNRDQRAQIEILINETDENGKRKYSNADIANKLGVHRTTIWRELKNRIKSKIIIRSGKIKNIPYNVNDAQYDADYKRAFSKANYIVEQYPKLAEFIEKKIKDDKWAPDAIAGYIETHELYLQEGFTSISTTTIYRAIHYNLLKVSKKDTRRMFKFNTEKDCYKPEKTVSESKKNNSIDLRPEIINNRERFGDWELDTVISTTKGKNECLMTLTDRKVRFEIIAKLKEKNKEDVVEKIKRIKKILKNNSSDVIKSISTDNGTEFSEWQQIQEILDTTVYFCHPYASYEKGTNEKHNGMIRYFIPKRAFIENYSNKDIEKIANWMNNYPRKIFRYKTPTEMLKEELNNDELFNKIINIQKELNVV
;
A
#
# COMPACT_ATOMS: atom_id res chain seq x y z
N MET A 1 54.77 28.93 -49.07
CA MET A 1 53.48 28.20 -48.89
C MET A 1 53.54 27.38 -47.61
N SER A 2 52.87 27.86 -46.55
CA SER A 2 52.91 27.24 -45.24
C SER A 2 51.63 26.40 -45.05
N THR A 3 51.81 25.12 -44.98
CA THR A 3 50.72 24.14 -44.71
C THR A 3 50.35 24.16 -43.23
N LYS A 4 49.19 24.72 -42.91
CA LYS A 4 48.61 24.64 -41.58
C LYS A 4 48.09 23.21 -41.33
N ASN A 5 48.73 22.47 -40.45
CA ASN A 5 48.25 21.21 -39.87
C ASN A 5 46.97 21.49 -39.04
N ASN A 6 45.82 21.12 -39.57
CA ASN A 6 44.58 21.03 -38.80
C ASN A 6 44.64 19.77 -37.91
N LYS A 7 44.91 19.94 -36.63
CA LYS A 7 44.63 18.88 -35.63
C LYS A 7 43.13 18.68 -35.49
N PRO A 8 42.64 17.44 -35.47
CA PRO A 8 41.21 17.18 -35.28
C PRO A 8 40.75 17.71 -33.94
N LYS A 9 39.57 18.36 -33.95
CA LYS A 9 38.92 18.88 -32.74
C LYS A 9 38.67 17.72 -31.79
N ASN A 10 39.20 17.81 -30.56
CA ASN A 10 38.94 16.92 -29.44
C ASN A 10 37.45 16.59 -29.35
N GLU A 11 37.08 15.31 -29.50
CA GLU A 11 35.85 14.77 -28.96
C GLU A 11 35.81 15.14 -27.48
N LYS A 12 34.79 15.87 -27.05
CA LYS A 12 34.58 16.22 -25.65
C LYS A 12 34.47 14.92 -24.88
N ASN A 13 35.50 14.56 -24.12
CA ASN A 13 35.47 13.46 -23.18
C ASN A 13 34.25 13.64 -22.28
N GLN A 14 33.23 12.88 -22.53
CA GLN A 14 32.00 12.90 -21.75
C GLN A 14 32.35 12.33 -20.37
N TYR A 15 32.34 13.19 -19.34
CA TYR A 15 32.66 12.78 -17.97
C TYR A 15 31.57 11.83 -17.46
N HIS A 16 31.94 10.58 -17.20
CA HIS A 16 31.05 9.59 -16.62
C HIS A 16 31.39 9.40 -15.13
N HIS A 17 30.36 9.42 -14.28
CA HIS A 17 30.53 9.09 -12.88
C HIS A 17 30.74 7.58 -12.73
N LEU A 18 31.54 7.17 -11.73
CA LEU A 18 31.68 5.76 -11.38
C LEU A 18 30.31 5.14 -11.04
N ASN A 19 30.04 3.98 -11.61
CA ASN A 19 28.86 3.17 -11.30
C ASN A 19 29.16 2.22 -10.12
N ARG A 20 28.14 1.47 -9.68
CA ARG A 20 28.29 0.54 -8.55
C ARG A 20 29.29 -0.59 -8.82
N ASP A 21 29.30 -1.11 -10.05
CA ASP A 21 30.19 -2.22 -10.41
C ASP A 21 31.64 -1.78 -10.43
N GLN A 22 31.92 -0.58 -10.94
CA GLN A 22 33.26 0.03 -10.88
C GLN A 22 33.71 0.26 -9.43
N ARG A 23 32.79 0.66 -8.51
CA ARG A 23 33.07 0.78 -7.09
C ARG A 23 33.36 -0.56 -6.43
N ALA A 24 32.63 -1.62 -6.80
CA ALA A 24 32.91 -2.97 -6.32
C ALA A 24 34.30 -3.45 -6.77
N GLN A 25 34.67 -3.18 -8.01
CA GLN A 25 36.02 -3.49 -8.51
C GLN A 25 37.10 -2.69 -7.77
N ILE A 26 36.85 -1.41 -7.45
CA ILE A 26 37.76 -0.61 -6.62
C ILE A 26 37.93 -1.27 -5.24
N GLU A 27 36.86 -1.69 -4.56
CA GLU A 27 36.91 -2.33 -3.25
C GLU A 27 37.76 -3.62 -3.29
N ILE A 28 37.59 -4.46 -4.29
CA ILE A 28 38.40 -5.68 -4.47
C ILE A 28 39.85 -5.31 -4.64
N LEU A 29 40.19 -4.43 -5.59
CA LEU A 29 41.57 -4.11 -5.94
C LEU A 29 42.36 -3.38 -4.86
N ILE A 30 41.71 -2.60 -4.00
CA ILE A 30 42.36 -1.93 -2.87
C ILE A 30 42.66 -2.88 -1.72
N ASN A 31 41.92 -3.99 -1.60
CA ASN A 31 42.07 -4.99 -0.56
C ASN A 31 43.03 -6.14 -0.96
N GLU A 32 43.41 -6.23 -2.24
CA GLU A 32 44.43 -7.19 -2.66
C GLU A 32 45.82 -6.78 -2.14
N THR A 33 46.53 -7.73 -1.50
CA THR A 33 47.86 -7.55 -0.96
C THR A 33 48.87 -8.40 -1.71
N ASP A 34 50.14 -7.96 -1.72
CA ASP A 34 51.27 -8.73 -2.18
C ASP A 34 51.78 -9.73 -1.11
N GLU A 35 52.79 -10.50 -1.42
CA GLU A 35 53.42 -11.50 -0.51
C GLU A 35 53.93 -10.89 0.82
N ASN A 36 54.19 -9.58 0.84
CA ASN A 36 54.63 -8.81 2.00
C ASN A 36 53.48 -8.13 2.77
N GLY A 37 52.21 -8.41 2.40
CA GLY A 37 51.00 -7.82 3.03
C GLY A 37 50.79 -6.35 2.68
N LYS A 38 51.48 -5.78 1.70
CA LYS A 38 51.27 -4.41 1.21
C LYS A 38 50.25 -4.43 0.07
N ARG A 39 49.51 -3.29 -0.08
CA ARG A 39 48.53 -3.12 -1.16
C ARG A 39 49.21 -3.36 -2.53
N LYS A 40 48.67 -4.30 -3.31
CA LYS A 40 49.20 -4.76 -4.58
C LYS A 40 49.06 -3.73 -5.72
N TYR A 41 47.96 -2.99 -5.78
CA TYR A 41 47.68 -2.06 -6.86
C TYR A 41 47.69 -0.59 -6.41
N SER A 42 48.45 0.24 -7.09
CA SER A 42 48.41 1.69 -6.88
C SER A 42 47.10 2.29 -7.44
N ASN A 43 46.80 3.54 -7.10
CA ASN A 43 45.62 4.24 -7.66
C ASN A 43 45.75 4.40 -9.19
N ALA A 44 46.96 4.43 -9.74
CA ALA A 44 47.16 4.49 -11.18
C ALA A 44 46.84 3.14 -11.84
N ASP A 45 47.23 2.04 -11.23
CA ASP A 45 46.93 0.69 -11.72
C ASP A 45 45.45 0.42 -11.72
N ILE A 46 44.74 0.79 -10.66
CA ILE A 46 43.29 0.67 -10.58
C ILE A 46 42.60 1.53 -11.65
N ALA A 47 43.08 2.76 -11.84
CA ALA A 47 42.53 3.66 -12.85
C ALA A 47 42.66 3.09 -14.27
N ASN A 48 43.86 2.52 -14.59
CA ASN A 48 44.09 1.87 -15.87
C ASN A 48 43.18 0.66 -16.09
N LYS A 49 42.99 -0.20 -15.04
CA LYS A 49 42.09 -1.36 -15.11
C LYS A 49 40.62 -0.97 -15.35
N LEU A 50 40.20 0.16 -14.81
CA LEU A 50 38.82 0.64 -14.92
C LEU A 50 38.60 1.60 -16.09
N GLY A 51 39.62 1.94 -16.88
CA GLY A 51 39.52 2.89 -17.97
C GLY A 51 39.16 4.32 -17.54
N VAL A 52 39.58 4.73 -16.32
CA VAL A 52 39.30 6.06 -15.77
C VAL A 52 40.58 6.83 -15.44
N HIS A 53 40.49 8.13 -15.26
CA HIS A 53 41.67 8.91 -14.89
C HIS A 53 42.07 8.66 -13.44
N ARG A 54 43.40 8.64 -13.12
CA ARG A 54 43.92 8.37 -11.74
C ARG A 54 43.35 9.28 -10.67
N THR A 55 43.01 10.54 -11.02
CA THR A 55 42.41 11.47 -10.09
C THR A 55 40.97 11.09 -9.73
N THR A 56 40.27 10.33 -10.56
CA THR A 56 38.93 9.80 -10.27
C THR A 56 39.01 8.79 -9.12
N ILE A 57 39.98 7.86 -9.17
CA ILE A 57 40.23 6.90 -8.10
C ILE A 57 40.65 7.62 -6.81
N TRP A 58 41.60 8.57 -6.92
CA TRP A 58 42.05 9.35 -5.77
C TRP A 58 40.89 10.11 -5.09
N ARG A 59 40.04 10.80 -5.88
CA ARG A 59 38.86 11.53 -5.37
C ARG A 59 37.84 10.59 -4.74
N GLU A 60 37.59 9.44 -5.35
CA GLU A 60 36.68 8.44 -4.84
C GLU A 60 37.15 7.96 -3.45
N LEU A 61 38.38 7.50 -3.33
CA LEU A 61 38.97 7.03 -2.06
C LEU A 61 39.05 8.14 -1.02
N LYS A 62 39.48 9.36 -1.39
CA LYS A 62 39.58 10.48 -0.45
C LYS A 62 38.24 10.96 0.06
N ASN A 63 37.23 11.02 -0.81
CA ASN A 63 35.96 11.68 -0.49
C ASN A 63 34.91 10.72 0.07
N ARG A 64 35.08 9.40 -0.12
CA ARG A 64 34.12 8.36 0.29
C ARG A 64 34.55 7.60 1.54
N ILE A 65 35.81 7.71 1.95
CA ILE A 65 36.31 7.16 3.23
C ILE A 65 36.10 8.23 4.31
N LYS A 66 34.89 8.33 4.88
CA LYS A 66 34.61 9.35 5.90
C LYS A 66 34.31 8.83 7.29
N SER A 67 34.21 7.54 7.47
CA SER A 67 33.84 7.02 8.77
C SER A 67 35.09 6.78 9.62
N LYS A 68 35.28 7.68 10.57
CA LYS A 68 36.25 7.49 11.67
C LYS A 68 35.45 6.96 12.85
N ILE A 69 35.72 5.75 13.29
CA ILE A 69 35.15 5.22 14.54
C ILE A 69 36.11 5.50 15.67
N ILE A 70 35.62 6.12 16.74
CA ILE A 70 36.34 6.18 18.01
C ILE A 70 36.06 4.83 18.71
N ILE A 71 37.10 3.97 18.74
CA ILE A 71 36.99 2.71 19.48
C ILE A 71 37.11 2.96 20.99
N ARG A 72 36.64 2.00 21.83
CA ARG A 72 36.61 2.11 23.30
C ARG A 72 37.95 2.57 23.96
N SER A 73 39.07 2.43 23.26
CA SER A 73 40.39 2.91 23.71
C SER A 73 40.69 4.38 23.39
N GLY A 74 39.72 5.15 22.86
CA GLY A 74 39.91 6.54 22.43
C GLY A 74 40.69 6.69 21.11
N LYS A 75 41.12 5.61 20.47
CA LYS A 75 41.89 5.64 19.21
C LYS A 75 40.92 5.75 18.03
N ILE A 76 41.28 6.59 17.06
CA ILE A 76 40.55 6.74 15.80
C ILE A 76 40.94 5.59 14.86
N LYS A 77 39.97 4.77 14.45
CA LYS A 77 40.16 3.74 13.42
C LYS A 77 39.55 4.21 12.11
N ASN A 78 40.30 4.20 11.03
CA ASN A 78 39.79 4.42 9.70
C ASN A 78 38.97 3.20 9.28
N ILE A 79 37.74 3.42 8.83
CA ILE A 79 36.91 2.37 8.25
C ILE A 79 37.42 2.12 6.82
N PRO A 80 37.61 0.87 6.39
CA PRO A 80 38.01 0.56 5.02
C PRO A 80 36.92 1.06 4.04
N TYR A 81 37.30 1.31 2.80
CA TYR A 81 36.38 1.66 1.74
C TYR A 81 35.35 0.54 1.56
N ASN A 82 34.06 0.92 1.51
CA ASN A 82 32.95 0.01 1.29
C ASN A 82 32.10 0.50 0.11
N VAL A 83 31.80 -0.41 -0.82
CA VAL A 83 31.05 -0.09 -2.05
C VAL A 83 29.66 0.46 -1.78
N ASN A 84 28.96 -0.09 -0.79
CA ASN A 84 27.58 0.34 -0.49
C ASN A 84 27.55 1.76 0.10
N ASP A 85 28.48 2.05 1.02
CA ASP A 85 28.61 3.37 1.63
C ASP A 85 29.08 4.40 0.60
N ALA A 86 30.02 4.04 -0.28
CA ALA A 86 30.52 4.90 -1.35
C ALA A 86 29.43 5.20 -2.39
N GLN A 87 28.65 4.20 -2.75
CA GLN A 87 27.51 4.37 -3.67
C GLN A 87 26.42 5.25 -3.03
N TYR A 88 26.08 4.98 -1.78
CA TYR A 88 25.11 5.78 -1.03
C TYR A 88 25.54 7.26 -0.96
N ASP A 89 26.80 7.56 -0.58
CA ASP A 89 27.33 8.93 -0.52
C ASP A 89 27.37 9.58 -1.93
N ALA A 90 27.67 8.80 -2.98
CA ALA A 90 27.64 9.32 -4.35
C ALA A 90 26.23 9.71 -4.79
N ASP A 91 25.25 8.86 -4.50
CA ASP A 91 23.85 9.11 -4.85
C ASP A 91 23.27 10.25 -4.02
N TYR A 92 23.60 10.30 -2.73
CA TYR A 92 23.26 11.40 -1.83
C TYR A 92 23.80 12.75 -2.36
N LYS A 93 25.11 12.84 -2.64
CA LYS A 93 25.72 14.07 -3.17
C LYS A 93 25.19 14.46 -4.54
N ARG A 94 24.90 13.47 -5.41
CA ARG A 94 24.29 13.74 -6.73
C ARG A 94 22.88 14.28 -6.56
N ALA A 95 22.15 13.74 -5.61
CA ALA A 95 20.83 14.22 -5.28
C ALA A 95 20.88 15.67 -4.75
N PHE A 96 21.82 16.00 -3.86
CA PHE A 96 22.01 17.35 -3.32
C PHE A 96 22.61 18.36 -4.31
N SER A 97 23.39 17.92 -5.28
CA SER A 97 23.98 18.83 -6.29
C SER A 97 23.00 19.32 -7.35
N LYS A 98 21.85 18.63 -7.49
CA LYS A 98 20.74 19.09 -8.30
C LYS A 98 19.77 19.83 -7.40
N ALA A 99 19.95 21.15 -7.35
CA ALA A 99 19.10 22.17 -6.76
C ALA A 99 17.75 21.76 -6.14
N ASN A 100 17.51 22.22 -4.92
CA ASN A 100 16.20 22.46 -4.33
C ASN A 100 15.20 21.29 -4.43
N TYR A 101 15.26 20.37 -3.47
CA TYR A 101 14.23 19.35 -3.37
C TYR A 101 12.86 19.98 -3.25
N ILE A 102 11.89 19.50 -4.01
CA ILE A 102 10.51 19.97 -3.99
C ILE A 102 9.97 20.05 -2.56
N VAL A 103 10.25 19.03 -1.73
CA VAL A 103 9.77 19.01 -0.32
C VAL A 103 10.41 20.10 0.57
N GLU A 104 11.59 20.60 0.22
CA GLU A 104 12.24 21.71 0.94
C GLU A 104 11.71 23.08 0.49
N GLN A 105 11.35 23.18 -0.80
CA GLN A 105 10.75 24.41 -1.35
C GLN A 105 9.30 24.60 -0.90
N TYR A 106 8.58 23.50 -0.65
CA TYR A 106 7.16 23.48 -0.29
C TYR A 106 6.95 22.83 1.08
N PRO A 107 7.19 23.54 2.19
CA PRO A 107 7.05 22.98 3.54
C PRO A 107 5.66 22.46 3.86
N LYS A 108 4.60 23.15 3.39
CA LYS A 108 3.21 22.68 3.57
C LYS A 108 2.96 21.34 2.90
N LEU A 109 3.52 21.14 1.71
CA LEU A 109 3.47 19.85 1.01
C LEU A 109 4.24 18.78 1.79
N ALA A 110 5.41 19.10 2.34
CA ALA A 110 6.19 18.17 3.14
C ALA A 110 5.43 17.72 4.39
N GLU A 111 4.83 18.64 5.14
CA GLU A 111 3.99 18.34 6.32
C GLU A 111 2.77 17.48 5.96
N PHE A 112 2.11 17.81 4.84
CA PHE A 112 0.99 17.01 4.34
C PHE A 112 1.42 15.57 4.04
N ILE A 113 2.54 15.37 3.34
CA ILE A 113 3.07 14.03 3.03
C ILE A 113 3.42 13.27 4.32
N GLU A 114 4.12 13.92 5.26
CA GLU A 114 4.49 13.32 6.54
C GLU A 114 3.27 12.87 7.33
N LYS A 115 2.26 13.73 7.45
CA LYS A 115 0.99 13.42 8.12
C LYS A 115 0.27 12.26 7.46
N LYS A 116 0.12 12.30 6.13
CA LYS A 116 -0.56 11.22 5.39
C LYS A 116 0.14 9.86 5.54
N ILE A 117 1.47 9.84 5.61
CA ILE A 117 2.21 8.59 5.82
C ILE A 117 2.12 8.13 7.29
N LYS A 118 2.33 9.04 8.27
CA LYS A 118 2.41 8.67 9.69
C LYS A 118 1.06 8.41 10.32
N ASP A 119 0.11 9.31 10.11
CA ASP A 119 -1.18 9.28 10.78
C ASP A 119 -2.20 8.47 9.96
N ASP A 120 -2.34 8.83 8.68
CA ASP A 120 -3.33 8.22 7.80
C ASP A 120 -2.83 6.92 7.13
N LYS A 121 -1.58 6.52 7.34
CA LYS A 121 -0.97 5.30 6.78
C LYS A 121 -1.10 5.19 5.26
N TRP A 122 -1.13 6.31 4.55
CA TRP A 122 -1.22 6.32 3.10
C TRP A 122 0.13 5.95 2.46
N ALA A 123 0.07 5.20 1.38
CA ALA A 123 1.24 4.91 0.58
C ALA A 123 1.64 6.13 -0.28
N PRO A 124 2.94 6.31 -0.60
CA PRO A 124 3.40 7.43 -1.42
C PRO A 124 2.72 7.59 -2.78
N ASP A 125 2.29 6.49 -3.41
CA ASP A 125 1.54 6.53 -4.66
C ASP A 125 0.12 7.07 -4.47
N ALA A 126 -0.53 6.72 -3.36
CA ALA A 126 -1.85 7.24 -3.00
C ALA A 126 -1.78 8.75 -2.73
N ILE A 127 -0.71 9.23 -2.06
CA ILE A 127 -0.51 10.66 -1.78
C ILE A 127 -0.28 11.45 -3.07
N ALA A 128 0.64 10.98 -3.92
CA ALA A 128 0.94 11.66 -5.18
C ALA A 128 -0.30 11.73 -6.09
N GLY A 129 -1.02 10.61 -6.21
CA GLY A 129 -2.23 10.55 -7.01
C GLY A 129 -3.38 11.40 -6.44
N TYR A 130 -3.51 11.45 -5.11
CA TYR A 130 -4.52 12.28 -4.45
C TYR A 130 -4.26 13.78 -4.68
N ILE A 131 -3.00 14.23 -4.56
CA ILE A 131 -2.61 15.61 -4.85
C ILE A 131 -2.98 16.00 -6.28
N GLU A 132 -2.73 15.12 -7.22
CA GLU A 132 -3.04 15.34 -8.64
C GLU A 132 -4.55 15.37 -8.91
N THR A 133 -5.29 14.37 -8.41
CA THR A 133 -6.72 14.21 -8.65
C THR A 133 -7.55 15.33 -8.03
N HIS A 134 -7.12 15.86 -6.88
CA HIS A 134 -7.83 16.93 -6.16
C HIS A 134 -7.20 18.31 -6.42
N GLU A 135 -6.32 18.41 -7.42
CA GLU A 135 -5.70 19.65 -7.84
C GLU A 135 -5.05 20.46 -6.69
N LEU A 136 -4.57 19.74 -5.65
CA LEU A 136 -3.97 20.39 -4.49
C LEU A 136 -2.72 21.20 -4.88
N TYR A 137 -2.08 20.84 -6.00
CA TYR A 137 -0.93 21.56 -6.55
C TYR A 137 -1.24 23.00 -6.96
N LEU A 138 -2.53 23.36 -7.11
CA LEU A 138 -2.96 24.75 -7.35
C LEU A 138 -3.02 25.60 -6.06
N GLN A 139 -2.97 24.96 -4.90
CA GLN A 139 -3.00 25.65 -3.63
C GLN A 139 -1.64 26.23 -3.25
N GLU A 140 -1.63 27.38 -2.55
CA GLU A 140 -0.41 27.98 -2.05
C GLU A 140 0.38 27.06 -1.12
N GLY A 141 1.63 26.83 -1.42
CA GLY A 141 2.53 25.96 -0.66
C GLY A 141 2.47 24.49 -1.10
N PHE A 142 1.77 24.18 -2.20
CA PHE A 142 1.74 22.88 -2.83
C PHE A 142 2.28 22.92 -4.27
N THR A 143 2.65 21.77 -4.79
CA THR A 143 2.99 21.55 -6.19
C THR A 143 2.76 20.09 -6.53
N SER A 144 2.69 19.75 -7.82
CA SER A 144 2.65 18.36 -8.27
C SER A 144 3.93 17.62 -7.85
N ILE A 145 3.76 16.40 -7.38
CA ILE A 145 4.87 15.56 -6.93
C ILE A 145 4.69 14.12 -7.36
N SER A 146 5.74 13.51 -7.90
CA SER A 146 5.69 12.10 -8.29
C SER A 146 5.94 11.17 -7.10
N THR A 147 5.36 9.97 -7.16
CA THR A 147 5.63 8.87 -6.21
C THR A 147 7.14 8.62 -6.01
N THR A 148 7.91 8.64 -7.10
CA THR A 148 9.36 8.44 -7.05
C THR A 148 10.05 9.55 -6.29
N THR A 149 9.59 10.80 -6.41
CA THR A 149 10.14 11.95 -5.69
C THR A 149 9.87 11.81 -4.19
N ILE A 150 8.68 11.36 -3.78
CA ILE A 150 8.36 11.09 -2.36
C ILE A 150 9.29 10.00 -1.80
N TYR A 151 9.45 8.86 -2.50
CA TYR A 151 10.37 7.80 -2.06
C TYR A 151 11.82 8.28 -1.95
N ARG A 152 12.28 9.13 -2.88
CA ARG A 152 13.62 9.74 -2.80
C ARG A 152 13.74 10.66 -1.61
N ALA A 153 12.75 11.50 -1.34
CA ALA A 153 12.73 12.39 -0.18
C ALA A 153 12.83 11.59 1.14
N ILE A 154 12.11 10.47 1.25
CA ILE A 154 12.20 9.56 2.40
C ILE A 154 13.58 8.90 2.48
N HIS A 155 14.11 8.44 1.34
CA HIS A 155 15.42 7.80 1.29
C HIS A 155 16.56 8.72 1.76
N TYR A 156 16.47 10.00 1.42
CA TYR A 156 17.46 11.02 1.79
C TYR A 156 17.16 11.73 3.12
N ASN A 157 16.18 11.24 3.89
CA ASN A 157 15.77 11.81 5.18
C ASN A 157 15.38 13.30 5.11
N LEU A 158 14.78 13.73 3.99
CA LEU A 158 14.26 15.09 3.81
C LEU A 158 12.86 15.25 4.41
N LEU A 159 12.20 14.16 4.73
CA LEU A 159 10.91 14.08 5.41
C LEU A 159 11.11 13.41 6.77
N LYS A 160 10.33 13.80 7.75
CA LYS A 160 10.33 13.20 9.10
C LYS A 160 9.62 11.83 9.12
N VAL A 161 9.80 11.02 8.07
CA VAL A 161 9.26 9.67 7.92
C VAL A 161 10.36 8.70 7.57
N SER A 162 10.25 7.45 7.99
CA SER A 162 11.22 6.41 7.75
C SER A 162 10.73 5.39 6.71
N LYS A 163 11.66 4.58 6.17
CA LYS A 163 11.30 3.45 5.29
C LYS A 163 10.36 2.43 5.96
N LYS A 164 10.34 2.38 7.30
CA LYS A 164 9.44 1.50 8.05
C LYS A 164 8.00 1.96 7.95
N ASP A 165 7.77 3.28 7.88
CA ASP A 165 6.45 3.88 7.80
C ASP A 165 5.79 3.67 6.43
N THR A 166 6.60 3.37 5.39
CA THR A 166 6.16 3.13 4.01
C THR A 166 6.09 1.65 3.63
N ARG A 167 6.22 0.73 4.60
CA ARG A 167 6.12 -0.70 4.30
C ARG A 167 4.77 -1.01 3.66
N ARG A 168 4.79 -1.82 2.59
CA ARG A 168 3.56 -2.29 1.93
C ARG A 168 2.65 -2.93 2.97
N MET A 169 1.43 -2.45 3.06
CA MET A 169 0.40 -2.95 3.97
C MET A 169 0.06 -4.41 3.69
N PHE A 170 0.31 -4.91 2.47
CA PHE A 170 -0.09 -6.23 2.04
C PHE A 170 1.12 -7.07 1.65
N LYS A 171 1.35 -8.14 2.40
CA LYS A 171 2.12 -9.28 1.90
C LYS A 171 1.14 -10.14 1.12
N PHE A 172 1.31 -10.24 -0.18
CA PHE A 172 0.64 -11.29 -0.95
C PHE A 172 1.30 -12.61 -0.56
N ASN A 173 0.57 -13.48 0.12
CA ASN A 173 0.98 -14.87 0.26
C ASN A 173 0.85 -15.51 -1.11
N THR A 174 1.97 -15.90 -1.68
CA THR A 174 2.04 -16.67 -2.93
C THR A 174 1.91 -18.18 -2.70
N GLU A 175 1.69 -18.61 -1.47
CA GLU A 175 1.44 -20.02 -1.17
C GLU A 175 0.06 -20.41 -1.71
N LYS A 176 0.07 -21.14 -2.80
CA LYS A 176 -1.11 -21.83 -3.32
C LYS A 176 -1.46 -22.97 -2.36
N ASP A 177 -2.59 -22.83 -1.69
CA ASP A 177 -3.18 -23.93 -0.93
C ASP A 177 -3.43 -25.12 -1.86
N CYS A 178 -2.82 -26.26 -1.54
CA CYS A 178 -3.07 -27.52 -2.17
C CYS A 178 -4.49 -28.00 -1.87
N TYR A 179 -5.05 -28.73 -2.83
CA TYR A 179 -6.28 -29.49 -2.85
C TYR A 179 -7.13 -29.51 -1.57
N LYS A 180 -8.35 -29.00 -1.67
CA LYS A 180 -9.40 -29.11 -0.65
C LYS A 180 -10.55 -29.98 -1.19
N PRO A 181 -11.10 -30.91 -0.38
CA PRO A 181 -12.16 -31.77 -0.83
C PRO A 181 -13.43 -30.97 -1.18
N GLU A 182 -14.16 -31.41 -2.19
CA GLU A 182 -15.42 -30.81 -2.62
C GLU A 182 -16.44 -30.79 -1.47
N LYS A 183 -16.93 -29.63 -1.13
CA LYS A 183 -18.11 -29.49 -0.25
C LYS A 183 -19.36 -29.55 -1.12
N THR A 184 -20.28 -30.46 -0.80
CA THR A 184 -21.60 -30.47 -1.40
C THR A 184 -22.39 -29.23 -1.03
N VAL A 185 -22.92 -28.54 -2.03
CA VAL A 185 -23.82 -27.39 -1.87
C VAL A 185 -25.24 -27.89 -1.75
N SER A 186 -26.02 -27.41 -0.80
CA SER A 186 -27.44 -27.75 -0.67
C SER A 186 -28.24 -27.30 -1.91
N GLU A 187 -29.26 -28.06 -2.30
CA GLU A 187 -30.09 -27.75 -3.48
C GLU A 187 -30.73 -26.37 -3.40
N SER A 188 -31.16 -25.94 -2.23
CA SER A 188 -31.74 -24.59 -2.03
C SER A 188 -30.78 -23.45 -2.40
N LYS A 189 -29.47 -23.65 -2.24
CA LYS A 189 -28.45 -22.67 -2.62
C LYS A 189 -28.09 -22.72 -4.11
N LYS A 190 -28.36 -23.82 -4.81
CA LYS A 190 -28.14 -23.93 -6.25
C LYS A 190 -29.01 -22.99 -7.05
N ASN A 191 -30.26 -22.76 -6.60
CA ASN A 191 -31.17 -21.81 -7.24
C ASN A 191 -30.75 -20.33 -7.08
N ASN A 192 -29.76 -20.06 -6.23
CA ASN A 192 -29.16 -18.74 -6.00
C ASN A 192 -27.66 -18.77 -6.30
N SER A 193 -27.22 -19.64 -7.23
CA SER A 193 -25.83 -19.67 -7.69
C SER A 193 -25.38 -18.34 -8.25
N ILE A 194 -24.11 -18.01 -8.06
CA ILE A 194 -23.48 -16.83 -8.67
C ILE A 194 -23.58 -16.84 -10.20
N ASP A 195 -23.76 -18.01 -10.84
CA ASP A 195 -23.95 -18.13 -12.27
C ASP A 195 -25.24 -17.48 -12.77
N LEU A 196 -26.24 -17.38 -11.89
CA LEU A 196 -27.53 -16.72 -12.18
C LEU A 196 -27.48 -15.21 -12.00
N ARG A 197 -26.32 -14.68 -11.56
CA ARG A 197 -26.14 -13.27 -11.30
C ARG A 197 -26.09 -12.47 -12.62
N PRO A 198 -26.94 -11.43 -12.78
CA PRO A 198 -26.94 -10.61 -13.98
C PRO A 198 -25.56 -9.99 -14.31
N GLU A 199 -25.27 -9.81 -15.59
CA GLU A 199 -23.98 -9.25 -16.05
C GLU A 199 -23.69 -7.87 -15.47
N ILE A 200 -24.69 -7.02 -15.29
CA ILE A 200 -24.56 -5.69 -14.67
C ILE A 200 -23.87 -5.77 -13.29
N ILE A 201 -24.13 -6.84 -12.52
CA ILE A 201 -23.50 -7.09 -11.24
C ILE A 201 -22.06 -7.60 -11.45
N ASN A 202 -21.85 -8.49 -12.43
CA ASN A 202 -20.53 -9.03 -12.74
C ASN A 202 -19.56 -7.94 -13.18
N ASN A 203 -20.06 -7.03 -14.05
CA ASN A 203 -19.32 -5.90 -14.59
C ASN A 203 -19.17 -4.74 -13.60
N ARG A 204 -19.86 -4.79 -12.43
CA ARG A 204 -19.82 -3.75 -11.38
C ARG A 204 -20.29 -2.39 -11.90
N GLU A 205 -21.35 -2.38 -12.67
CA GLU A 205 -21.85 -1.17 -13.34
C GLU A 205 -22.72 -0.31 -12.45
N ARG A 206 -23.36 -0.90 -11.43
CA ARG A 206 -24.27 -0.19 -10.54
C ARG A 206 -23.82 -0.25 -9.08
N PHE A 207 -24.20 0.75 -8.30
CA PHE A 207 -24.14 0.75 -6.85
C PHE A 207 -25.24 -0.12 -6.25
N GLY A 208 -24.96 -0.71 -5.10
CA GLY A 208 -25.91 -1.50 -4.33
C GLY A 208 -25.74 -3.02 -4.47
N ASP A 209 -24.72 -3.47 -5.20
CA ASP A 209 -24.36 -4.87 -5.27
C ASP A 209 -23.23 -5.16 -4.27
N TRP A 210 -23.56 -5.82 -3.16
CA TRP A 210 -22.65 -6.00 -2.03
C TRP A 210 -22.06 -7.41 -1.96
N GLU A 211 -20.83 -7.50 -1.46
CA GLU A 211 -20.19 -8.75 -1.07
C GLU A 211 -20.24 -8.85 0.46
N LEU A 212 -20.90 -9.89 1.00
CA LEU A 212 -20.99 -10.18 2.42
C LEU A 212 -19.98 -11.26 2.79
N ASP A 213 -19.18 -11.02 3.84
CA ASP A 213 -18.16 -11.94 4.31
C ASP A 213 -17.96 -11.83 5.82
N THR A 214 -17.18 -12.76 6.40
CA THR A 214 -16.77 -12.70 7.80
C THR A 214 -15.27 -12.77 7.95
N VAL A 215 -14.73 -11.92 8.82
CA VAL A 215 -13.31 -11.93 9.21
C VAL A 215 -13.21 -12.54 10.60
N ILE A 216 -12.68 -13.76 10.68
CA ILE A 216 -12.62 -14.53 11.92
C ILE A 216 -11.44 -14.14 12.81
N SER A 217 -11.61 -14.27 14.11
CA SER A 217 -10.55 -14.16 15.12
C SER A 217 -9.59 -15.36 15.05
N THR A 218 -8.64 -15.42 15.97
CA THR A 218 -7.82 -16.62 16.18
C THR A 218 -8.69 -17.74 16.79
N THR A 219 -8.34 -19.00 16.50
CA THR A 219 -9.04 -20.18 17.01
C THR A 219 -8.95 -20.35 18.55
N LYS A 220 -8.09 -19.57 19.21
CA LYS A 220 -7.88 -19.62 20.67
C LYS A 220 -8.62 -18.53 21.44
N GLY A 221 -9.33 -17.62 20.75
CA GLY A 221 -10.07 -16.51 21.36
C GLY A 221 -11.55 -16.84 21.58
N LYS A 222 -12.29 -15.84 22.06
CA LYS A 222 -13.75 -15.84 22.01
C LYS A 222 -14.18 -15.92 20.55
N ASN A 223 -15.42 -16.34 20.31
CA ASN A 223 -15.92 -16.54 18.93
C ASN A 223 -16.23 -15.23 18.18
N GLU A 224 -15.81 -14.09 18.71
CA GLU A 224 -16.03 -12.78 18.08
C GLU A 224 -15.41 -12.72 16.68
N CYS A 225 -16.16 -12.18 15.73
CA CYS A 225 -15.71 -11.97 14.36
C CYS A 225 -16.23 -10.63 13.80
N LEU A 226 -15.79 -10.27 12.61
CA LEU A 226 -16.32 -9.10 11.93
C LEU A 226 -17.17 -9.56 10.75
N MET A 227 -18.37 -8.99 10.63
CA MET A 227 -19.15 -9.01 9.40
C MET A 227 -18.70 -7.84 8.54
N THR A 228 -18.46 -8.10 7.28
CA THR A 228 -18.07 -7.10 6.28
C THR A 228 -19.07 -7.07 5.15
N LEU A 229 -19.46 -5.86 4.73
CA LEU A 229 -20.25 -5.59 3.55
C LEU A 229 -19.47 -4.63 2.67
N THR A 230 -19.04 -5.10 1.50
CA THR A 230 -18.27 -4.32 0.54
C THR A 230 -19.10 -4.10 -0.72
N ASP A 231 -19.37 -2.85 -1.08
CA ASP A 231 -19.99 -2.56 -2.38
C ASP A 231 -19.03 -2.86 -3.54
N ARG A 232 -19.53 -3.52 -4.58
CA ARG A 232 -18.73 -4.02 -5.70
C ARG A 232 -18.26 -2.91 -6.65
N LYS A 233 -19.02 -1.82 -6.79
CA LYS A 233 -18.71 -0.70 -7.69
C LYS A 233 -17.82 0.31 -7.00
N VAL A 234 -18.30 0.93 -5.94
CA VAL A 234 -17.63 2.05 -5.27
C VAL A 234 -16.64 1.62 -4.20
N ARG A 235 -16.57 0.31 -3.87
CA ARG A 235 -15.66 -0.27 -2.86
C ARG A 235 -15.86 0.31 -1.46
N PHE A 236 -17.05 0.82 -1.18
CA PHE A 236 -17.41 1.28 0.14
C PHE A 236 -17.56 0.08 1.08
N GLU A 237 -17.06 0.22 2.29
CA GLU A 237 -16.97 -0.85 3.29
C GLU A 237 -17.79 -0.52 4.51
N ILE A 238 -18.60 -1.48 4.96
CA ILE A 238 -19.29 -1.46 6.25
C ILE A 238 -18.77 -2.63 7.08
N ILE A 239 -18.32 -2.37 8.29
CA ILE A 239 -17.79 -3.40 9.19
C ILE A 239 -18.58 -3.40 10.50
N ALA A 240 -19.13 -4.55 10.86
CA ALA A 240 -19.83 -4.74 12.12
C ALA A 240 -19.16 -5.83 12.97
N LYS A 241 -19.01 -5.60 14.25
CA LYS A 241 -18.54 -6.60 15.20
C LYS A 241 -19.69 -7.54 15.55
N LEU A 242 -19.48 -8.85 15.41
CA LEU A 242 -20.38 -9.92 15.83
C LEU A 242 -19.85 -10.53 17.12
N LYS A 243 -20.76 -10.92 18.02
CA LYS A 243 -20.42 -11.63 19.27
C LYS A 243 -19.93 -13.03 18.95
N GLU A 244 -20.56 -13.68 17.97
CA GLU A 244 -20.19 -15.01 17.52
C GLU A 244 -20.32 -15.13 15.99
N LYS A 245 -19.61 -16.11 15.43
CA LYS A 245 -19.75 -16.47 14.01
C LYS A 245 -20.96 -17.39 13.83
N ASN A 246 -22.16 -16.84 14.01
CA ASN A 246 -23.41 -17.54 13.83
C ASN A 246 -24.39 -16.77 12.94
N LYS A 247 -25.45 -17.44 12.55
CA LYS A 247 -26.47 -16.88 11.65
C LYS A 247 -27.34 -15.83 12.35
N GLU A 248 -27.59 -16.00 13.63
CA GLU A 248 -28.41 -15.13 14.46
C GLU A 248 -27.81 -13.73 14.57
N ASP A 249 -26.50 -13.64 14.84
CA ASP A 249 -25.79 -12.37 14.95
C ASP A 249 -25.72 -11.64 13.59
N VAL A 250 -25.54 -12.38 12.50
CA VAL A 250 -25.57 -11.81 11.14
C VAL A 250 -26.95 -11.23 10.85
N VAL A 251 -28.02 -11.98 11.08
CA VAL A 251 -29.41 -11.52 10.88
C VAL A 251 -29.73 -10.31 11.76
N GLU A 252 -29.26 -10.29 13.01
CA GLU A 252 -29.45 -9.12 13.89
C GLU A 252 -28.82 -7.85 13.29
N LYS A 253 -27.59 -7.95 12.79
CA LYS A 253 -26.93 -6.80 12.16
C LYS A 253 -27.64 -6.35 10.87
N ILE A 254 -28.12 -7.29 10.07
CA ILE A 254 -28.91 -6.99 8.88
C ILE A 254 -30.22 -6.27 9.24
N LYS A 255 -30.92 -6.70 10.30
CA LYS A 255 -32.12 -5.99 10.82
C LYS A 255 -31.78 -4.55 11.25
N ARG A 256 -30.65 -4.33 11.90
CA ARG A 256 -30.19 -2.97 12.25
C ARG A 256 -29.93 -2.12 11.01
N ILE A 257 -29.27 -2.67 9.98
CA ILE A 257 -29.05 -1.97 8.69
C ILE A 257 -30.40 -1.57 8.08
N LYS A 258 -31.36 -2.50 8.02
CA LYS A 258 -32.72 -2.21 7.53
C LYS A 258 -33.39 -1.08 8.30
N LYS A 259 -33.30 -1.10 9.62
CA LYS A 259 -33.88 -0.06 10.49
C LYS A 259 -33.28 1.33 10.21
N ILE A 260 -31.99 1.43 9.92
CA ILE A 260 -31.31 2.69 9.60
C ILE A 260 -31.74 3.18 8.20
N LEU A 261 -31.73 2.28 7.22
CA LEU A 261 -32.08 2.60 5.83
C LEU A 261 -33.59 2.85 5.63
N LYS A 262 -34.43 2.26 6.46
CA LYS A 262 -35.91 2.35 6.37
C LYS A 262 -36.38 1.93 4.95
N ASN A 263 -37.09 2.81 4.27
CA ASN A 263 -37.63 2.56 2.95
C ASN A 263 -36.58 2.56 1.82
N ASN A 264 -35.36 3.01 2.10
CA ASN A 264 -34.29 3.07 1.10
C ASN A 264 -33.44 1.78 1.04
N SER A 265 -33.82 0.70 1.74
CA SER A 265 -32.98 -0.51 1.77
C SER A 265 -32.78 -1.15 0.40
N SER A 266 -33.83 -1.25 -0.43
CA SER A 266 -33.74 -1.80 -1.79
C SER A 266 -32.96 -0.91 -2.77
N ASP A 267 -32.92 0.41 -2.52
CA ASP A 267 -32.09 1.31 -3.31
C ASP A 267 -30.61 1.16 -2.99
N VAL A 268 -30.29 0.87 -1.71
CA VAL A 268 -28.92 0.74 -1.21
C VAL A 268 -28.39 -0.68 -1.32
N ILE A 269 -29.22 -1.70 -1.08
CA ILE A 269 -28.81 -3.11 -1.09
C ILE A 269 -29.66 -3.87 -2.11
N LYS A 270 -29.21 -3.81 -3.37
CA LYS A 270 -29.90 -4.42 -4.52
C LYS A 270 -29.59 -5.91 -4.67
N SER A 271 -28.37 -6.31 -4.31
CA SER A 271 -27.98 -7.72 -4.24
C SER A 271 -26.90 -7.95 -3.22
N ILE A 272 -26.80 -9.17 -2.72
CA ILE A 272 -25.72 -9.64 -1.86
C ILE A 272 -25.10 -10.87 -2.47
N SER A 273 -23.76 -10.90 -2.56
CA SER A 273 -23.00 -12.12 -2.92
C SER A 273 -22.23 -12.60 -1.68
N THR A 274 -22.35 -13.89 -1.36
CA THR A 274 -21.69 -14.48 -0.19
C THR A 274 -21.11 -15.85 -0.51
N ASP A 275 -20.30 -16.40 0.39
CA ASP A 275 -19.87 -17.80 0.30
C ASP A 275 -20.90 -18.75 0.93
N ASN A 276 -20.55 -20.04 0.97
CA ASN A 276 -21.39 -21.07 1.53
C ASN A 276 -21.23 -21.26 3.05
N GLY A 277 -20.75 -20.24 3.77
CA GLY A 277 -20.59 -20.25 5.22
C GLY A 277 -21.87 -20.61 5.96
N THR A 278 -21.75 -21.29 7.10
CA THR A 278 -22.88 -21.65 7.95
C THR A 278 -23.55 -20.43 8.59
N GLU A 279 -22.79 -19.36 8.77
CA GLU A 279 -23.28 -18.07 9.27
C GLU A 279 -24.27 -17.39 8.31
N PHE A 280 -24.30 -17.82 7.06
CA PHE A 280 -25.24 -17.32 6.04
C PHE A 280 -26.38 -18.31 5.72
N SER A 281 -26.63 -19.26 6.61
CA SER A 281 -27.71 -20.28 6.39
C SER A 281 -29.10 -19.67 6.38
N GLU A 282 -29.34 -18.57 7.09
CA GLU A 282 -30.61 -17.82 7.10
C GLU A 282 -30.72 -16.79 5.97
N TRP A 283 -30.08 -17.07 4.82
CA TRP A 283 -30.08 -16.16 3.67
C TRP A 283 -31.46 -15.78 3.15
N GLN A 284 -32.44 -16.67 3.25
CA GLN A 284 -33.84 -16.38 2.88
C GLN A 284 -34.41 -15.27 3.74
N GLN A 285 -34.15 -15.32 5.05
CA GLN A 285 -34.56 -14.24 5.96
C GLN A 285 -33.82 -12.93 5.65
N ILE A 286 -32.55 -12.97 5.22
CA ILE A 286 -31.82 -11.80 4.78
C ILE A 286 -32.47 -11.18 3.53
N GLN A 287 -32.88 -12.01 2.56
CA GLN A 287 -33.59 -11.56 1.36
C GLN A 287 -34.91 -10.86 1.72
N GLU A 288 -35.71 -11.48 2.59
CA GLU A 288 -37.00 -10.92 3.03
C GLU A 288 -36.82 -9.60 3.79
N ILE A 289 -35.85 -9.52 4.74
CA ILE A 289 -35.60 -8.30 5.51
C ILE A 289 -35.22 -7.13 4.63
N LEU A 290 -34.31 -7.35 3.67
CA LEU A 290 -33.75 -6.28 2.85
C LEU A 290 -34.51 -6.04 1.53
N ASP A 291 -35.40 -6.94 1.15
CA ASP A 291 -36.02 -6.98 -0.16
C ASP A 291 -34.97 -7.01 -1.28
N THR A 292 -34.11 -8.05 -1.24
CA THR A 292 -32.92 -8.17 -2.10
C THR A 292 -32.70 -9.61 -2.55
N THR A 293 -31.80 -9.82 -3.51
CA THR A 293 -31.40 -11.18 -3.92
C THR A 293 -30.02 -11.54 -3.36
N VAL A 294 -29.91 -12.74 -2.75
CA VAL A 294 -28.64 -13.27 -2.27
C VAL A 294 -28.11 -14.31 -3.26
N TYR A 295 -26.86 -14.16 -3.70
CA TYR A 295 -26.14 -15.08 -4.58
C TYR A 295 -25.03 -15.79 -3.83
N PHE A 296 -24.80 -17.08 -4.13
CA PHE A 296 -23.75 -17.89 -3.52
C PHE A 296 -22.62 -18.15 -4.50
N CYS A 297 -21.40 -17.84 -4.05
CA CYS A 297 -20.18 -18.20 -4.76
C CYS A 297 -19.98 -19.72 -4.79
N HIS A 298 -19.25 -20.22 -5.77
CA HIS A 298 -18.85 -21.60 -5.81
C HIS A 298 -17.96 -21.97 -4.61
N PRO A 299 -18.03 -23.20 -4.12
CA PRO A 299 -17.12 -23.68 -3.11
C PRO A 299 -15.66 -23.49 -3.57
N TYR A 300 -14.81 -22.96 -2.69
CA TYR A 300 -13.38 -22.70 -2.94
C TYR A 300 -13.06 -21.69 -4.07
N ALA A 301 -14.01 -21.01 -4.63
CA ALA A 301 -13.83 -20.01 -5.67
C ALA A 301 -13.62 -18.60 -5.05
N SER A 302 -12.56 -18.42 -4.27
CA SER A 302 -12.26 -17.14 -3.60
C SER A 302 -12.09 -15.98 -4.59
N TYR A 303 -11.67 -16.27 -5.83
CA TYR A 303 -11.53 -15.26 -6.89
C TYR A 303 -12.86 -14.59 -7.28
N GLU A 304 -14.01 -15.25 -7.04
CA GLU A 304 -15.34 -14.68 -7.29
C GLU A 304 -15.68 -13.53 -6.31
N LYS A 305 -15.01 -13.53 -5.14
CA LYS A 305 -15.05 -12.45 -4.12
C LYS A 305 -13.69 -11.74 -4.01
N GLY A 306 -13.02 -11.49 -5.11
CA GLY A 306 -11.69 -10.86 -5.11
C GLY A 306 -11.66 -9.47 -4.46
N THR A 307 -12.80 -8.77 -4.35
CA THR A 307 -12.91 -7.52 -3.60
C THR A 307 -12.76 -7.78 -2.10
N ASN A 308 -13.51 -8.74 -1.55
CA ASN A 308 -13.46 -9.08 -0.14
C ASN A 308 -12.09 -9.57 0.30
N GLU A 309 -11.41 -10.40 -0.50
CA GLU A 309 -10.07 -10.86 -0.16
C GLU A 309 -9.11 -9.68 0.02
N LYS A 310 -9.15 -8.70 -0.89
CA LYS A 310 -8.33 -7.50 -0.80
C LYS A 310 -8.73 -6.62 0.39
N HIS A 311 -10.02 -6.43 0.64
CA HIS A 311 -10.53 -5.65 1.76
C HIS A 311 -10.24 -6.33 3.11
N ASN A 312 -10.41 -7.63 3.19
CA ASN A 312 -9.99 -8.41 4.37
C ASN A 312 -8.49 -8.27 4.63
N GLY A 313 -7.66 -8.21 3.58
CA GLY A 313 -6.25 -7.87 3.68
C GLY A 313 -6.00 -6.50 4.30
N MET A 314 -6.84 -5.49 3.98
CA MET A 314 -6.75 -4.14 4.58
C MET A 314 -7.15 -4.16 6.06
N ILE A 315 -8.21 -4.88 6.43
CA ILE A 315 -8.59 -5.09 7.84
C ILE A 315 -7.44 -5.77 8.59
N ARG A 316 -6.80 -6.78 7.97
CA ARG A 316 -5.68 -7.53 8.55
C ARG A 316 -4.39 -6.72 8.74
N TYR A 317 -4.29 -5.56 8.15
CA TYR A 317 -3.23 -4.60 8.46
C TYR A 317 -3.35 -4.05 9.90
N PHE A 318 -4.59 -3.81 10.35
CA PHE A 318 -4.88 -3.32 11.69
C PHE A 318 -5.09 -4.45 12.68
N ILE A 319 -5.75 -5.52 12.24
CA ILE A 319 -6.10 -6.71 13.05
C ILE A 319 -5.42 -7.95 12.43
N PRO A 320 -4.16 -8.26 12.79
CA PRO A 320 -3.44 -9.41 12.23
C PRO A 320 -4.18 -10.73 12.41
N LYS A 321 -3.95 -11.72 11.53
CA LYS A 321 -4.64 -13.04 11.54
C LYS A 321 -4.61 -13.78 12.91
N ARG A 322 -3.64 -13.48 13.76
CA ARG A 322 -3.48 -14.11 15.08
C ARG A 322 -3.93 -13.21 16.24
N ALA A 323 -4.44 -12.03 15.94
CA ALA A 323 -4.97 -11.13 16.96
C ALA A 323 -6.38 -11.55 17.37
N PHE A 324 -6.72 -11.23 18.62
CA PHE A 324 -8.06 -11.44 19.18
C PHE A 324 -8.93 -10.24 18.82
N ILE A 325 -10.04 -10.45 18.11
CA ILE A 325 -10.96 -9.38 17.70
C ILE A 325 -11.62 -8.74 18.92
N GLU A 326 -11.83 -9.50 19.98
CA GLU A 326 -12.36 -9.01 21.27
C GLU A 326 -11.55 -7.85 21.87
N ASN A 327 -10.25 -7.76 21.60
CA ASN A 327 -9.38 -6.69 22.07
C ASN A 327 -9.59 -5.35 21.36
N TYR A 328 -10.36 -5.34 20.27
CA TYR A 328 -10.66 -4.14 19.50
C TYR A 328 -12.07 -3.65 19.84
N SER A 329 -12.15 -2.40 20.29
CA SER A 329 -13.44 -1.78 20.59
C SER A 329 -14.25 -1.51 19.31
N ASN A 330 -15.55 -1.29 19.47
CA ASN A 330 -16.41 -0.86 18.36
C ASN A 330 -15.90 0.43 17.70
N LYS A 331 -15.32 1.36 18.47
CA LYS A 331 -14.68 2.58 17.95
C LYS A 331 -13.44 2.27 17.11
N ASP A 332 -12.69 1.23 17.45
CA ASP A 332 -11.53 0.84 16.65
C ASP A 332 -11.96 0.23 15.31
N ILE A 333 -13.03 -0.57 15.32
CA ILE A 333 -13.64 -1.11 14.09
C ILE A 333 -14.17 0.03 13.20
N GLU A 334 -14.85 1.01 13.81
CA GLU A 334 -15.31 2.21 13.09
C GLU A 334 -14.15 2.99 12.45
N LYS A 335 -13.05 3.19 13.18
CA LYS A 335 -11.84 3.85 12.64
C LYS A 335 -11.25 3.09 11.45
N ILE A 336 -11.23 1.75 11.51
CA ILE A 336 -10.74 0.91 10.41
C ILE A 336 -11.63 1.08 9.17
N ALA A 337 -12.95 0.99 9.33
CA ALA A 337 -13.90 1.18 8.24
C ALA A 337 -13.77 2.59 7.61
N ASN A 338 -13.72 3.62 8.46
CA ASN A 338 -13.53 5.01 8.02
C ASN A 338 -12.20 5.19 7.28
N TRP A 339 -11.13 4.58 7.77
CA TRP A 339 -9.85 4.61 7.08
C TRP A 339 -9.93 3.93 5.70
N MET A 340 -10.56 2.76 5.60
CA MET A 340 -10.74 2.05 4.33
C MET A 340 -11.55 2.85 3.33
N ASN A 341 -12.59 3.55 3.79
CA ASN A 341 -13.48 4.36 2.97
C ASN A 341 -12.87 5.71 2.55
N ASN A 342 -11.87 6.19 3.29
CA ASN A 342 -11.15 7.43 2.98
C ASN A 342 -9.73 7.19 2.42
N TYR A 343 -9.38 5.94 2.11
CA TYR A 343 -8.09 5.63 1.47
C TYR A 343 -8.20 5.77 -0.06
N PRO A 344 -7.37 6.61 -0.71
CA PRO A 344 -7.42 6.83 -2.16
C PRO A 344 -7.12 5.54 -2.94
N ARG A 345 -7.94 5.24 -3.94
CA ARG A 345 -7.82 4.01 -4.72
C ARG A 345 -7.34 4.30 -6.13
N LYS A 346 -6.24 3.67 -6.55
CA LYS A 346 -5.72 3.81 -7.92
C LYS A 346 -6.77 3.48 -9.00
N ILE A 347 -7.65 2.48 -8.72
CA ILE A 347 -8.71 2.09 -9.65
C ILE A 347 -9.74 3.21 -9.89
N PHE A 348 -9.86 4.17 -8.97
CA PHE A 348 -10.71 5.35 -9.04
C PHE A 348 -9.92 6.62 -9.36
N ARG A 349 -8.77 6.48 -9.99
CA ARG A 349 -7.85 7.59 -10.22
C ARG A 349 -7.54 8.37 -8.94
N TYR A 350 -7.33 7.62 -7.83
CA TYR A 350 -7.05 8.11 -6.49
C TYR A 350 -8.17 8.91 -5.78
N LYS A 351 -9.41 8.82 -6.27
CA LYS A 351 -10.56 9.14 -5.44
C LYS A 351 -10.75 8.08 -4.36
N THR A 352 -11.40 8.47 -3.26
CA THR A 352 -11.74 7.57 -2.16
C THR A 352 -13.07 6.85 -2.40
N PRO A 353 -13.34 5.69 -1.77
CA PRO A 353 -14.66 5.06 -1.79
C PRO A 353 -15.78 5.98 -1.33
N THR A 354 -15.53 6.85 -0.33
CA THR A 354 -16.51 7.85 0.14
C THR A 354 -16.87 8.86 -0.94
N GLU A 355 -15.88 9.37 -1.69
CA GLU A 355 -16.12 10.27 -2.81
C GLU A 355 -16.88 9.59 -3.94
N MET A 356 -16.49 8.35 -4.29
CA MET A 356 -17.18 7.55 -5.29
C MET A 356 -18.63 7.28 -4.90
N LEU A 357 -18.90 6.98 -3.62
CA LEU A 357 -20.26 6.80 -3.11
C LEU A 357 -21.08 8.10 -3.24
N LYS A 358 -20.50 9.23 -2.89
CA LYS A 358 -21.17 10.53 -2.99
C LYS A 358 -21.52 10.88 -4.44
N GLU A 359 -20.60 10.67 -5.37
CA GLU A 359 -20.82 10.88 -6.80
C GLU A 359 -21.90 9.95 -7.37
N GLU A 360 -21.91 8.68 -6.96
CA GLU A 360 -22.87 7.69 -7.45
C GLU A 360 -24.30 7.95 -6.99
N LEU A 361 -24.46 8.35 -5.73
CA LEU A 361 -25.81 8.55 -5.16
C LEU A 361 -26.45 9.85 -5.61
N ASN A 362 -25.68 10.91 -5.81
CA ASN A 362 -26.17 12.27 -6.08
C ASN A 362 -27.35 12.69 -5.15
N ASN A 363 -27.33 12.19 -3.90
CA ASN A 363 -28.38 12.37 -2.89
C ASN A 363 -27.72 12.43 -1.51
N ASP A 364 -27.64 13.64 -0.94
CA ASP A 364 -26.97 13.86 0.34
C ASP A 364 -27.69 13.18 1.52
N GLU A 365 -29.03 13.07 1.50
CA GLU A 365 -29.76 12.38 2.57
C GLU A 365 -29.42 10.88 2.60
N LEU A 366 -29.45 10.24 1.44
CA LEU A 366 -29.13 8.82 1.32
C LEU A 366 -27.65 8.55 1.62
N PHE A 367 -26.76 9.41 1.15
CA PHE A 367 -25.33 9.36 1.48
C PHE A 367 -25.12 9.40 3.00
N ASN A 368 -25.75 10.37 3.69
CA ASN A 368 -25.61 10.49 5.16
C ASN A 368 -26.20 9.27 5.89
N LYS A 369 -27.30 8.69 5.40
CA LYS A 369 -27.83 7.43 5.97
C LYS A 369 -26.82 6.30 5.87
N ILE A 370 -26.16 6.13 4.71
CA ILE A 370 -25.16 5.06 4.51
C ILE A 370 -23.94 5.28 5.40
N ILE A 371 -23.41 6.51 5.48
CA ILE A 371 -22.30 6.82 6.38
C ILE A 371 -22.66 6.54 7.85
N ASN A 372 -23.88 6.83 8.25
CA ASN A 372 -24.35 6.59 9.63
C ASN A 372 -24.52 5.10 9.96
N ILE A 373 -24.71 4.21 8.96
CA ILE A 373 -24.74 2.75 9.22
C ILE A 373 -23.52 2.32 10.01
N GLN A 374 -22.31 2.75 9.59
CA GLN A 374 -21.05 2.35 10.25
C GLN A 374 -21.01 2.77 11.72
N LYS A 375 -21.54 3.95 12.06
CA LYS A 375 -21.59 4.43 13.45
C LYS A 375 -22.62 3.65 14.28
N GLU A 376 -23.83 3.50 13.77
CA GLU A 376 -24.94 2.90 14.51
C GLU A 376 -24.81 1.39 14.68
N LEU A 377 -24.19 0.67 13.72
CA LEU A 377 -23.94 -0.78 13.86
C LEU A 377 -22.97 -1.13 14.99
N ASN A 378 -22.12 -0.22 15.36
CA ASN A 378 -21.10 -0.40 16.38
C ASN A 378 -21.45 0.31 17.72
N VAL A 379 -22.64 0.91 17.82
CA VAL A 379 -23.20 1.34 19.11
C VAL A 379 -23.78 0.10 19.80
N VAL A 380 -23.42 -0.09 21.07
CA VAL A 380 -23.86 -1.23 21.91
C VAL A 380 -25.36 -1.09 22.26
#